data_9c8d31f2170113e00292e97d8a6448af
#
_entry.id   9c8d31f2170113e00292e97d8a6448af
#
_cell.length_a   1.000
_cell.length_b   1.000
_cell.length_c   1.000
_cell.angle_alpha   90.00
_cell.angle_beta   90.00
_cell.angle_gamma   90.00
#
_symmetry.space_group_name_H-M   'P 1'
#
loop_
_entity.id
_entity.type
_entity.pdbx_description
1 polymer ?
#
loop_
_entity_poly.entity_id
_entity_poly.type
_entity_poly.pdbx_seq_one_letter_code
_entity_poly.pdbx_strand_id
1 'polypeptide(L)'
;MKSRMIKCFALDVDGTIANNDGHLDLEAASMLRSLAKLGYQIIFVSGRSAWELIILAKYLGTSMISVGENGGVLSTSPLDIQIIGDKSKTEMAYDYLSKKIKGIEIKPTMPRFTEVVLKRNFDIENGRKLLSENNMPVNLIDSTFAYHITDKTVNKGTGLKLALEKLKIDPAETIAIGDSDTDIPMFKLCRYSIATGKPTNGAKETANYTVNSNPGEGLVDAFQLVFQKILRTNLEKELKK
;
A
#
# COMPACT_ATOMS: atom_id res chain seq x y z
N MET A 1 15.20 -24.58 -8.91
CA MET A 1 14.64 -23.24 -9.28
C MET A 1 15.77 -22.23 -9.18
N LYS A 2 16.06 -21.47 -10.26
CA LYS A 2 17.05 -20.38 -10.19
C LYS A 2 16.66 -19.40 -9.09
N SER A 3 17.58 -19.03 -8.21
CA SER A 3 17.39 -17.96 -7.24
C SER A 3 17.18 -16.66 -8.03
N ARG A 4 15.96 -16.09 -7.97
CA ARG A 4 15.70 -14.79 -8.60
C ARG A 4 16.18 -13.70 -7.65
N MET A 5 17.02 -12.79 -8.15
CA MET A 5 17.46 -11.62 -7.36
C MET A 5 16.29 -10.66 -7.12
N ILE A 6 16.27 -10.06 -5.95
CA ILE A 6 15.30 -8.99 -5.65
C ILE A 6 15.65 -7.75 -6.48
N LYS A 7 14.64 -7.15 -7.09
CA LYS A 7 14.73 -5.95 -7.93
C LYS A 7 13.83 -4.81 -7.43
N CYS A 8 12.81 -5.13 -6.64
CA CYS A 8 11.76 -4.20 -6.27
C CYS A 8 11.37 -4.31 -4.80
N PHE A 9 11.05 -3.17 -4.20
CA PHE A 9 10.38 -3.04 -2.91
C PHE A 9 9.04 -2.34 -3.11
N ALA A 10 7.96 -3.00 -2.71
CA ALA A 10 6.61 -2.43 -2.67
C ALA A 10 6.28 -2.05 -1.23
N LEU A 11 6.07 -0.78 -0.98
CA LEU A 11 6.02 -0.20 0.36
C LEU A 11 4.67 0.50 0.60
N ASP A 12 4.02 0.15 1.70
CA ASP A 12 3.01 1.04 2.25
C ASP A 12 3.64 2.32 2.81
N VAL A 13 2.83 3.34 3.07
CA VAL A 13 3.29 4.66 3.54
C VAL A 13 2.98 4.85 5.02
N ASP A 14 1.69 4.91 5.37
CA ASP A 14 1.23 5.25 6.71
C ASP A 14 1.41 4.07 7.66
N GLY A 15 2.14 4.26 8.77
CA GLY A 15 2.52 3.17 9.68
C GLY A 15 3.79 2.42 9.28
N THR A 16 4.22 2.55 8.02
CA THR A 16 5.40 1.85 7.46
C THR A 16 6.61 2.78 7.31
N ILE A 17 6.51 3.85 6.51
CA ILE A 17 7.57 4.86 6.32
C ILE A 17 7.23 6.21 6.95
N ALA A 18 5.97 6.41 7.29
CA ALA A 18 5.49 7.56 8.05
C ALA A 18 4.86 7.10 9.37
N ASN A 19 5.03 7.89 10.43
CA ASN A 19 4.43 7.62 11.72
C ASN A 19 2.93 7.97 11.74
N ASN A 20 2.28 7.81 12.90
CA ASN A 20 0.86 8.08 13.07
C ASN A 20 0.47 9.56 12.87
N ASP A 21 1.41 10.48 12.97
CA ASP A 21 1.21 11.91 12.71
C ASP A 21 1.42 12.25 11.23
N GLY A 22 1.75 11.26 10.40
CA GLY A 22 2.05 11.42 8.98
C GLY A 22 3.45 11.97 8.69
N HIS A 23 4.32 12.03 9.70
CA HIS A 23 5.70 12.47 9.51
C HIS A 23 6.54 11.33 8.97
N LEU A 24 7.29 11.62 7.90
CA LEU A 24 8.22 10.70 7.30
C LEU A 24 9.43 10.48 8.22
N ASP A 25 9.80 9.24 8.45
CA ASP A 25 11.06 8.90 9.11
C ASP A 25 12.25 9.22 8.20
N LEU A 26 13.20 10.02 8.70
CA LEU A 26 14.32 10.53 7.90
C LEU A 26 15.38 9.46 7.64
N GLU A 27 15.57 8.49 8.53
CA GLU A 27 16.49 7.38 8.33
C GLU A 27 15.92 6.42 7.26
N ALA A 28 14.63 6.11 7.34
CA ALA A 28 13.91 5.37 6.29
C ALA A 28 14.01 6.08 4.94
N ALA A 29 13.79 7.41 4.89
CA ALA A 29 13.93 8.20 3.67
C ALA A 29 15.34 8.14 3.07
N SER A 30 16.38 8.25 3.91
CA SER A 30 17.78 8.14 3.49
C SER A 30 18.10 6.76 2.92
N MET A 31 17.57 5.71 3.56
CA MET A 31 17.73 4.33 3.11
C MET A 31 17.04 4.07 1.76
N LEU A 32 15.81 4.55 1.58
CA LEU A 32 15.08 4.45 0.30
C LEU A 32 15.84 5.11 -0.85
N ARG A 33 16.42 6.30 -0.61
CA ARG A 33 17.27 6.97 -1.61
C ARG A 33 18.52 6.17 -1.95
N SER A 34 19.12 5.53 -0.96
CA SER A 34 20.30 4.69 -1.16
C SER A 34 19.98 3.45 -1.99
N LEU A 35 18.85 2.78 -1.70
CA LEU A 35 18.36 1.65 -2.49
C LEU A 35 18.03 2.04 -3.94
N ALA A 36 17.36 3.18 -4.14
CA ALA A 36 17.08 3.69 -5.48
C ALA A 36 18.37 3.95 -6.28
N LYS A 37 19.42 4.53 -5.63
CA LYS A 37 20.74 4.72 -6.26
C LYS A 37 21.45 3.40 -6.59
N LEU A 38 21.20 2.34 -5.84
CA LEU A 38 21.69 0.99 -6.13
C LEU A 38 20.89 0.28 -7.24
N GLY A 39 19.88 0.92 -7.81
CA GLY A 39 19.10 0.40 -8.93
C GLY A 39 17.85 -0.37 -8.54
N TYR A 40 17.51 -0.48 -7.25
CA TYR A 40 16.25 -1.09 -6.84
C TYR A 40 15.07 -0.19 -7.21
N GLN A 41 13.99 -0.79 -7.71
CA GLN A 41 12.72 -0.10 -7.88
C GLN A 41 12.00 0.01 -6.52
N ILE A 42 11.54 1.21 -6.18
CA ILE A 42 10.73 1.47 -4.99
C ILE A 42 9.35 1.90 -5.46
N ILE A 43 8.34 1.10 -5.17
CA ILE A 43 6.93 1.39 -5.50
C ILE A 43 6.18 1.67 -4.21
N PHE A 44 5.60 2.87 -4.09
CA PHE A 44 4.65 3.16 -3.01
C PHE A 44 3.27 2.60 -3.37
N VAL A 45 2.66 1.89 -2.41
CA VAL A 45 1.35 1.23 -2.55
C VAL A 45 0.50 1.61 -1.35
N SER A 46 -0.35 2.61 -1.48
CA SER A 46 -1.00 3.24 -0.32
C SER A 46 -2.46 3.61 -0.56
N GLY A 47 -3.18 3.88 0.54
CA GLY A 47 -4.49 4.56 0.51
C GLY A 47 -4.41 6.05 0.20
N ARG A 48 -3.21 6.64 0.08
CA ARG A 48 -3.02 8.05 -0.29
C ARG A 48 -3.39 8.30 -1.75
N SER A 49 -3.67 9.57 -2.09
CA SER A 49 -3.95 9.95 -3.48
C SER A 49 -2.73 9.76 -4.38
N ALA A 50 -2.96 9.62 -5.69
CA ALA A 50 -1.88 9.58 -6.68
C ALA A 50 -0.94 10.79 -6.57
N TRP A 51 -1.48 11.98 -6.31
CA TRP A 51 -0.71 13.22 -6.19
C TRP A 51 0.25 13.21 -5.01
N GLU A 52 -0.21 12.74 -3.83
CA GLU A 52 0.65 12.61 -2.64
C GLU A 52 1.80 11.64 -2.90
N LEU A 53 1.54 10.51 -3.55
CA LEU A 53 2.56 9.51 -3.85
C LEU A 53 3.56 9.97 -4.90
N ILE A 54 3.12 10.69 -5.96
CA ILE A 54 4.00 11.27 -6.97
C ILE A 54 4.96 12.30 -6.32
N ILE A 55 4.44 13.16 -5.45
CA ILE A 55 5.24 14.15 -4.73
C ILE A 55 6.26 13.45 -3.82
N LEU A 56 5.81 12.46 -3.05
CA LEU A 56 6.67 11.67 -2.16
C LEU A 56 7.81 10.99 -2.94
N ALA A 57 7.48 10.28 -4.02
CA ALA A 57 8.45 9.61 -4.88
C ALA A 57 9.48 10.58 -5.46
N LYS A 58 9.02 11.73 -5.96
CA LYS A 58 9.88 12.78 -6.52
C LYS A 58 10.88 13.32 -5.49
N TYR A 59 10.42 13.66 -4.29
CA TYR A 59 11.29 14.23 -3.25
C TYR A 59 12.23 13.19 -2.64
N LEU A 60 11.82 11.94 -2.57
CA LEU A 60 12.69 10.84 -2.14
C LEU A 60 13.67 10.40 -3.22
N GLY A 61 13.43 10.74 -4.50
CA GLY A 61 14.25 10.29 -5.62
C GLY A 61 14.11 8.81 -5.90
N THR A 62 12.91 8.25 -5.65
CA THR A 62 12.55 6.86 -5.92
C THR A 62 11.88 6.70 -7.29
N SER A 63 11.40 5.51 -7.61
CA SER A 63 10.60 5.26 -8.81
C SER A 63 9.34 6.12 -8.82
N MET A 64 9.04 6.75 -9.96
CA MET A 64 7.82 7.56 -10.11
C MET A 64 6.56 6.70 -10.22
N ILE A 65 6.69 5.39 -10.45
CA ILE A 65 5.55 4.48 -10.47
C ILE A 65 5.04 4.26 -9.05
N SER A 66 3.75 4.46 -8.85
CA SER A 66 3.10 4.28 -7.55
C SER A 66 1.65 3.85 -7.71
N VAL A 67 1.13 3.20 -6.67
CA VAL A 67 -0.24 2.69 -6.59
C VAL A 67 -0.96 3.43 -5.47
N GLY A 68 -1.91 4.26 -5.84
CA GLY A 68 -2.72 5.06 -4.91
C GLY A 68 -4.13 4.50 -4.72
N GLU A 69 -4.85 5.13 -3.79
CA GLU A 69 -6.26 4.89 -3.53
C GLU A 69 -6.56 3.39 -3.33
N ASN A 70 -5.74 2.74 -2.48
CA ASN A 70 -5.86 1.31 -2.17
C ASN A 70 -5.85 0.37 -3.39
N GLY A 71 -5.16 0.75 -4.47
CA GLY A 71 -5.08 -0.02 -5.72
C GLY A 71 -5.95 0.53 -6.84
N GLY A 72 -6.73 1.58 -6.58
CA GLY A 72 -7.65 2.17 -7.56
C GLY A 72 -6.95 3.00 -8.64
N VAL A 73 -5.72 3.45 -8.39
CA VAL A 73 -4.98 4.33 -9.29
C VAL A 73 -3.54 3.87 -9.44
N LEU A 74 -3.05 3.81 -10.66
CA LEU A 74 -1.64 3.61 -10.99
C LEU A 74 -1.10 4.88 -11.64
N SER A 75 -0.07 5.48 -11.05
CA SER A 75 0.64 6.63 -11.63
C SER A 75 2.05 6.25 -12.04
N THR A 76 2.53 6.77 -13.17
CA THR A 76 3.91 6.61 -13.66
C THR A 76 4.60 7.95 -13.81
N SER A 77 3.83 9.02 -13.86
CA SER A 77 4.28 10.42 -13.85
C SER A 77 3.12 11.33 -13.44
N PRO A 78 3.35 12.63 -13.18
CA PRO A 78 2.26 13.57 -12.93
C PRO A 78 1.24 13.69 -14.05
N LEU A 79 1.61 13.34 -15.28
CA LEU A 79 0.76 13.43 -16.48
C LEU A 79 0.25 12.07 -16.98
N ASP A 80 0.70 10.97 -16.36
CA ASP A 80 0.29 9.61 -16.72
C ASP A 80 -0.29 8.91 -15.48
N ILE A 81 -1.59 9.09 -15.30
CA ILE A 81 -2.39 8.53 -14.23
C ILE A 81 -3.44 7.61 -14.84
N GLN A 82 -3.31 6.31 -14.59
CA GLN A 82 -4.26 5.30 -15.01
C GLN A 82 -5.28 5.04 -13.90
N ILE A 83 -6.55 5.27 -14.21
CA ILE A 83 -7.67 4.97 -13.32
C ILE A 83 -8.05 3.50 -13.50
N ILE A 84 -8.07 2.74 -12.39
CA ILE A 84 -8.36 1.29 -12.37
C ILE A 84 -9.73 1.04 -11.74
N GLY A 85 -10.00 1.67 -10.60
CA GLY A 85 -11.29 1.55 -9.89
C GLY A 85 -12.38 2.41 -10.52
N ASP A 86 -13.62 2.04 -10.27
CA ASP A 86 -14.80 2.75 -10.78
C ASP A 86 -15.36 3.71 -9.72
N LYS A 87 -15.18 5.00 -9.95
CA LYS A 87 -15.66 6.08 -9.08
C LYS A 87 -17.18 6.08 -8.92
N SER A 88 -17.92 5.74 -9.95
CA SER A 88 -19.39 5.78 -9.93
C SER A 88 -19.97 4.80 -8.89
N LYS A 89 -19.34 3.63 -8.71
CA LYS A 89 -19.74 2.66 -7.69
C LYS A 89 -19.54 3.20 -6.29
N THR A 90 -18.43 3.90 -6.04
CA THR A 90 -18.10 4.43 -4.72
C THR A 90 -18.98 5.62 -4.35
N GLU A 91 -19.30 6.47 -5.32
CA GLU A 91 -20.26 7.58 -5.15
C GLU A 91 -21.68 7.08 -4.90
N MET A 92 -22.15 6.07 -5.67
CA MET A 92 -23.46 5.43 -5.45
C MET A 92 -23.56 4.82 -4.04
N ALA A 93 -22.49 4.17 -3.58
CA ALA A 93 -22.44 3.61 -2.23
C ALA A 93 -22.47 4.68 -1.15
N TYR A 94 -21.74 5.80 -1.35
CA TYR A 94 -21.81 6.94 -0.45
C TYR A 94 -23.22 7.55 -0.40
N ASP A 95 -23.85 7.79 -1.55
CA ASP A 95 -25.21 8.33 -1.63
C ASP A 95 -26.24 7.44 -0.92
N TYR A 96 -26.04 6.12 -1.00
CA TYR A 96 -26.86 5.18 -0.27
C TYR A 96 -26.63 5.29 1.25
N LEU A 97 -25.39 5.25 1.69
CA LEU A 97 -25.05 5.32 3.12
C LEU A 97 -25.48 6.65 3.75
N SER A 98 -25.32 7.77 3.03
CA SER A 98 -25.68 9.11 3.54
C SER A 98 -27.18 9.27 3.83
N LYS A 99 -28.03 8.50 3.13
CA LYS A 99 -29.47 8.43 3.38
C LYS A 99 -29.84 7.52 4.56
N LYS A 100 -28.98 6.58 4.93
CA LYS A 100 -29.23 5.57 5.98
C LYS A 100 -28.55 5.88 7.30
N ILE A 101 -27.38 6.54 7.26
CA ILE A 101 -26.58 6.87 8.43
C ILE A 101 -26.57 8.40 8.59
N LYS A 102 -27.21 8.88 9.66
CA LYS A 102 -27.26 10.31 9.95
C LYS A 102 -25.84 10.83 10.32
N GLY A 103 -25.44 11.94 9.71
CA GLY A 103 -24.20 12.63 10.06
C GLY A 103 -22.94 12.04 9.44
N ILE A 104 -23.06 11.11 8.48
CA ILE A 104 -21.92 10.65 7.69
C ILE A 104 -21.32 11.83 6.90
N GLU A 105 -20.00 12.00 6.97
CA GLU A 105 -19.31 13.14 6.36
C GLU A 105 -18.15 12.70 5.49
N ILE A 106 -18.03 13.34 4.32
CA ILE A 106 -16.81 13.23 3.49
C ILE A 106 -15.66 13.91 4.24
N LYS A 107 -14.52 13.22 4.30
CA LYS A 107 -13.30 13.78 4.86
C LYS A 107 -12.61 14.64 3.78
N PRO A 108 -12.26 15.91 4.07
CA PRO A 108 -11.43 16.70 3.16
C PRO A 108 -10.09 16.04 2.93
N THR A 109 -9.75 15.78 1.66
CA THR A 109 -8.48 15.16 1.23
C THR A 109 -8.03 15.80 -0.08
N MET A 110 -6.83 15.44 -0.54
CA MET A 110 -6.45 15.67 -1.93
C MET A 110 -7.44 14.98 -2.88
N PRO A 111 -7.63 15.48 -4.10
CA PRO A 111 -8.57 14.90 -5.06
C PRO A 111 -8.38 13.39 -5.23
N ARG A 112 -9.50 12.66 -5.29
CA ARG A 112 -9.57 11.20 -5.43
C ARG A 112 -10.23 10.83 -6.75
N PHE A 113 -9.64 9.88 -7.47
CA PHE A 113 -10.15 9.43 -8.78
C PHE A 113 -11.12 8.26 -8.67
N THR A 114 -11.03 7.42 -7.61
CA THR A 114 -11.73 6.14 -7.57
C THR A 114 -12.45 5.87 -6.25
N GLU A 115 -12.05 6.50 -5.15
CA GLU A 115 -12.62 6.23 -3.83
C GLU A 115 -13.34 7.44 -3.23
N VAL A 116 -14.25 7.20 -2.29
CA VAL A 116 -14.83 8.22 -1.40
C VAL A 116 -14.22 8.02 -0.02
N VAL A 117 -13.64 9.10 0.54
CA VAL A 117 -13.02 9.08 1.86
C VAL A 117 -13.95 9.75 2.87
N LEU A 118 -14.23 9.07 3.96
CA LEU A 118 -15.18 9.49 4.98
C LEU A 118 -14.48 9.74 6.32
N LYS A 119 -15.05 10.62 7.13
CA LYS A 119 -14.67 10.75 8.53
C LYS A 119 -15.04 9.49 9.30
N ARG A 120 -14.27 9.16 10.34
CA ARG A 120 -14.56 8.06 11.25
C ARG A 120 -15.58 8.48 12.33
N ASN A 121 -16.76 8.90 11.89
CA ASN A 121 -17.79 9.48 12.76
C ASN A 121 -19.10 8.65 12.79
N PHE A 122 -19.05 7.42 12.32
CA PHE A 122 -20.16 6.47 12.38
C PHE A 122 -19.65 5.04 12.64
N ASP A 123 -20.57 4.13 12.97
CA ASP A 123 -20.25 2.71 13.13
C ASP A 123 -20.00 2.07 11.77
N ILE A 124 -18.74 1.69 11.53
CA ILE A 124 -18.29 1.09 10.27
C ILE A 124 -18.94 -0.28 10.02
N GLU A 125 -19.20 -1.08 11.05
CA GLU A 125 -19.83 -2.40 10.90
C GLU A 125 -21.27 -2.28 10.45
N ASN A 126 -22.01 -1.28 10.95
CA ASN A 126 -23.31 -0.94 10.43
C ASN A 126 -23.22 -0.49 8.95
N GLY A 127 -22.23 0.31 8.59
CA GLY A 127 -21.99 0.70 7.20
C GLY A 127 -21.72 -0.51 6.29
N ARG A 128 -20.84 -1.41 6.71
CA ARG A 128 -20.52 -2.65 5.98
C ARG A 128 -21.75 -3.53 5.78
N LYS A 129 -22.54 -3.69 6.84
CA LYS A 129 -23.80 -4.46 6.81
C LYS A 129 -24.78 -3.89 5.78
N LEU A 130 -25.03 -2.58 5.81
CA LEU A 130 -25.93 -1.90 4.87
C LEU A 130 -25.49 -2.06 3.41
N LEU A 131 -24.18 -1.93 3.13
CA LEU A 131 -23.65 -2.12 1.78
C LEU A 131 -23.78 -3.58 1.31
N SER A 132 -23.53 -4.54 2.21
CA SER A 132 -23.64 -5.97 1.92
C SER A 132 -25.08 -6.40 1.66
N GLU A 133 -26.04 -5.97 2.48
CA GLU A 133 -27.47 -6.27 2.32
C GLU A 133 -28.05 -5.76 0.99
N ASN A 134 -27.46 -4.70 0.44
CA ASN A 134 -27.84 -4.16 -0.87
C ASN A 134 -26.92 -4.59 -2.02
N ASN A 135 -26.06 -5.59 -1.80
CA ASN A 135 -25.13 -6.12 -2.81
C ASN A 135 -24.32 -5.04 -3.51
N MET A 136 -23.92 -3.98 -2.79
CA MET A 136 -23.10 -2.91 -3.37
C MET A 136 -21.72 -3.44 -3.74
N PRO A 137 -21.22 -3.17 -4.97
CA PRO A 137 -19.94 -3.72 -5.45
C PRO A 137 -18.73 -2.93 -4.94
N VAL A 138 -18.71 -2.63 -3.63
CA VAL A 138 -17.68 -1.83 -2.97
C VAL A 138 -17.21 -2.50 -1.68
N ASN A 139 -16.04 -2.06 -1.19
CA ASN A 139 -15.56 -2.33 0.16
C ASN A 139 -15.65 -1.04 0.99
N LEU A 140 -15.87 -1.19 2.30
CA LEU A 140 -15.73 -0.11 3.28
C LEU A 140 -14.58 -0.47 4.23
N ILE A 141 -13.46 0.23 4.07
CA ILE A 141 -12.17 -0.04 4.72
C ILE A 141 -11.93 1.00 5.82
N ASP A 142 -11.42 0.57 6.97
CA ASP A 142 -10.86 1.45 8.01
C ASP A 142 -9.33 1.47 7.87
N SER A 143 -8.78 2.63 7.56
CA SER A 143 -7.34 2.86 7.51
C SER A 143 -6.78 3.43 8.81
N THR A 144 -7.52 3.40 9.91
CA THR A 144 -7.26 4.10 11.18
C THR A 144 -7.32 5.64 11.09
N PHE A 145 -7.08 6.23 9.94
CA PHE A 145 -7.14 7.68 9.67
C PHE A 145 -8.47 8.14 9.07
N ALA A 146 -9.13 7.25 8.33
CA ALA A 146 -10.36 7.50 7.61
C ALA A 146 -11.08 6.19 7.26
N TYR A 147 -12.34 6.29 6.88
CA TYR A 147 -13.03 5.20 6.20
C TYR A 147 -12.97 5.45 4.69
N HIS A 148 -12.73 4.38 3.92
CA HIS A 148 -12.60 4.43 2.47
C HIS A 148 -13.67 3.55 1.83
N ILE A 149 -14.49 4.10 0.96
CA ILE A 149 -15.33 3.33 0.06
C ILE A 149 -14.54 3.11 -1.21
N THR A 150 -14.19 1.86 -1.51
CA THR A 150 -13.39 1.47 -2.68
C THR A 150 -14.14 0.50 -3.58
N ASP A 151 -13.88 0.50 -4.87
CA ASP A 151 -14.40 -0.52 -5.78
C ASP A 151 -13.93 -1.92 -5.31
N LYS A 152 -14.84 -2.88 -5.22
CA LYS A 152 -14.56 -4.24 -4.75
C LYS A 152 -13.55 -5.00 -5.62
N THR A 153 -13.38 -4.59 -6.86
CA THR A 153 -12.47 -5.25 -7.83
C THR A 153 -11.01 -4.82 -7.68
N VAL A 154 -10.73 -3.78 -6.88
CA VAL A 154 -9.37 -3.27 -6.68
C VAL A 154 -8.91 -3.43 -5.24
N ASN A 155 -7.61 -3.64 -5.05
CA ASN A 155 -6.90 -3.64 -3.77
C ASN A 155 -5.41 -3.38 -4.02
N LYS A 156 -4.63 -3.18 -2.96
CA LYS A 156 -3.18 -2.94 -3.08
C LYS A 156 -2.44 -3.99 -3.90
N GLY A 157 -2.84 -5.27 -3.83
CA GLY A 157 -2.24 -6.36 -4.60
C GLY A 157 -2.55 -6.28 -6.10
N THR A 158 -3.80 -5.99 -6.47
CA THR A 158 -4.19 -5.86 -7.89
C THR A 158 -3.51 -4.65 -8.54
N GLY A 159 -3.44 -3.51 -7.85
CA GLY A 159 -2.73 -2.33 -8.32
C GLY A 159 -1.21 -2.56 -8.43
N LEU A 160 -0.60 -3.22 -7.43
CA LEU A 160 0.81 -3.58 -7.47
C LEU A 160 1.14 -4.52 -8.63
N LYS A 161 0.29 -5.49 -8.91
CA LYS A 161 0.47 -6.40 -10.06
C LYS A 161 0.60 -5.62 -11.36
N LEU A 162 -0.28 -4.65 -11.61
CA LEU A 162 -0.22 -3.79 -12.80
C LEU A 162 1.06 -2.94 -12.84
N ALA A 163 1.49 -2.40 -11.70
CA ALA A 163 2.75 -1.66 -11.60
C ALA A 163 3.96 -2.54 -11.96
N LEU A 164 4.02 -3.76 -11.44
CA LEU A 164 5.08 -4.72 -11.73
C LEU A 164 5.08 -5.16 -13.20
N GLU A 165 3.92 -5.38 -13.81
CA GLU A 165 3.78 -5.69 -15.24
C GLU A 165 4.34 -4.54 -16.11
N LYS A 166 4.03 -3.29 -15.76
CA LYS A 166 4.59 -2.11 -16.46
C LYS A 166 6.11 -2.04 -16.38
N LEU A 167 6.69 -2.40 -15.24
CA LEU A 167 8.15 -2.46 -15.02
C LEU A 167 8.81 -3.73 -15.56
N LYS A 168 8.03 -4.72 -16.00
CA LYS A 168 8.51 -6.06 -16.39
C LYS A 168 9.29 -6.75 -15.25
N ILE A 169 8.82 -6.58 -14.03
CA ILE A 169 9.37 -7.21 -12.82
C ILE A 169 8.40 -8.31 -12.37
N ASP A 170 8.95 -9.48 -12.07
CA ASP A 170 8.15 -10.58 -11.54
C ASP A 170 7.84 -10.34 -10.04
N PRO A 171 6.63 -10.60 -9.56
CA PRO A 171 6.33 -10.58 -8.12
C PRO A 171 7.32 -11.41 -7.27
N ALA A 172 7.91 -12.47 -7.84
CA ALA A 172 8.95 -13.26 -7.20
C ALA A 172 10.31 -12.52 -7.03
N GLU A 173 10.48 -11.36 -7.66
CA GLU A 173 11.64 -10.46 -7.53
C GLU A 173 11.32 -9.23 -6.66
N THR A 174 10.17 -9.26 -5.96
CA THR A 174 9.64 -8.14 -5.17
C THR A 174 9.49 -8.53 -3.70
N ILE A 175 9.81 -7.58 -2.82
CA ILE A 175 9.52 -7.63 -1.38
C ILE A 175 8.42 -6.61 -1.08
N ALA A 176 7.35 -7.04 -0.42
CA ALA A 176 6.28 -6.17 0.07
C ALA A 176 6.48 -5.86 1.55
N ILE A 177 6.33 -4.59 1.95
CA ILE A 177 6.44 -4.14 3.34
C ILE A 177 5.23 -3.26 3.67
N GLY A 178 4.57 -3.54 4.79
CA GLY A 178 3.37 -2.83 5.24
C GLY A 178 3.01 -3.17 6.68
N ASP A 179 1.92 -2.62 7.20
CA ASP A 179 1.55 -2.76 8.61
C ASP A 179 0.10 -3.17 8.85
N SER A 180 -0.74 -3.19 7.84
CA SER A 180 -2.20 -3.32 8.01
C SER A 180 -2.84 -4.42 7.16
N ASP A 181 -4.10 -4.73 7.44
CA ASP A 181 -4.86 -5.72 6.67
C ASP A 181 -5.03 -5.31 5.20
N THR A 182 -4.94 -4.02 4.88
CA THR A 182 -4.97 -3.54 3.49
C THR A 182 -3.76 -3.97 2.69
N ASP A 183 -2.66 -4.39 3.36
CA ASP A 183 -1.40 -4.84 2.75
C ASP A 183 -1.40 -6.34 2.44
N ILE A 184 -2.32 -7.10 3.05
CA ILE A 184 -2.42 -8.55 2.85
C ILE A 184 -2.45 -8.95 1.36
N PRO A 185 -3.19 -8.26 0.47
CA PRO A 185 -3.18 -8.60 -0.94
C PRO A 185 -1.81 -8.47 -1.61
N MET A 186 -0.99 -7.47 -1.24
CA MET A 186 0.38 -7.36 -1.78
C MET A 186 1.34 -8.33 -1.12
N PHE A 187 1.15 -8.70 0.16
CA PHE A 187 1.92 -9.75 0.83
C PHE A 187 1.75 -11.11 0.14
N LYS A 188 0.50 -11.45 -0.23
CA LYS A 188 0.18 -12.69 -0.94
C LYS A 188 0.69 -12.71 -2.39
N LEU A 189 0.86 -11.56 -3.01
CA LEU A 189 1.36 -11.43 -4.38
C LEU A 189 2.87 -11.64 -4.46
N CYS A 190 3.61 -11.04 -3.52
CA CYS A 190 5.07 -11.00 -3.55
C CYS A 190 5.71 -12.25 -2.95
N ARG A 191 6.96 -12.52 -3.36
CA ARG A 191 7.73 -13.66 -2.84
C ARG A 191 8.04 -13.54 -1.36
N TYR A 192 8.37 -12.33 -0.92
CA TYR A 192 8.64 -12.02 0.47
C TYR A 192 7.76 -10.87 0.92
N SER A 193 7.30 -10.97 2.15
CA SER A 193 6.50 -9.94 2.80
C SER A 193 6.95 -9.72 4.23
N ILE A 194 6.93 -8.47 4.66
CA ILE A 194 7.37 -8.07 6.00
C ILE A 194 6.28 -7.18 6.60
N ALA A 195 5.73 -7.63 7.71
CA ALA A 195 4.86 -6.80 8.53
C ALA A 195 5.73 -5.98 9.50
N THR A 196 5.54 -4.66 9.56
CA THR A 196 6.40 -3.74 10.33
C THR A 196 5.60 -2.73 11.14
N GLY A 197 6.27 -1.98 12.00
CA GLY A 197 5.63 -1.02 12.88
C GLY A 197 4.82 -1.71 13.99
N LYS A 198 3.57 -1.37 14.14
CA LYS A 198 2.58 -2.06 15.00
C LYS A 198 1.54 -2.77 14.13
N PRO A 199 1.93 -3.85 13.46
CA PRO A 199 1.08 -4.44 12.44
C PRO A 199 -0.18 -5.07 13.05
N THR A 200 -1.26 -5.06 12.25
CA THR A 200 -2.50 -5.77 12.57
C THR A 200 -2.25 -7.28 12.69
N ASN A 201 -3.13 -8.00 13.38
CA ASN A 201 -3.00 -9.45 13.51
C ASN A 201 -3.03 -10.15 12.14
N GLY A 202 -3.93 -9.75 11.24
CA GLY A 202 -4.00 -10.31 9.89
C GLY A 202 -2.72 -10.08 9.07
N ALA A 203 -2.12 -8.90 9.17
CA ALA A 203 -0.84 -8.60 8.55
C ALA A 203 0.28 -9.48 9.10
N LYS A 204 0.37 -9.64 10.45
CA LYS A 204 1.37 -10.52 11.11
C LYS A 204 1.26 -11.97 10.67
N GLU A 205 0.04 -12.50 10.64
CA GLU A 205 -0.22 -13.90 10.29
C GLU A 205 0.05 -14.20 8.82
N THR A 206 -0.09 -13.18 7.94
CA THR A 206 0.09 -13.36 6.50
C THR A 206 1.52 -13.13 6.05
N ALA A 207 2.26 -12.21 6.68
CA ALA A 207 3.62 -11.87 6.27
C ALA A 207 4.61 -13.02 6.54
N ASN A 208 5.65 -13.15 5.69
CA ASN A 208 6.73 -14.11 5.91
C ASN A 208 7.60 -13.75 7.12
N TYR A 209 7.70 -12.46 7.42
CA TYR A 209 8.47 -11.93 8.54
C TYR A 209 7.71 -10.82 9.22
N THR A 210 7.95 -10.65 10.51
CA THR A 210 7.41 -9.54 11.31
C THR A 210 8.55 -8.85 12.03
N VAL A 211 8.53 -7.53 11.99
CA VAL A 211 9.44 -6.66 12.74
C VAL A 211 8.57 -5.76 13.63
N ASN A 212 8.81 -5.83 14.94
CA ASN A 212 8.10 -4.99 15.90
C ASN A 212 8.93 -3.73 16.18
N SER A 213 8.45 -2.61 15.69
CA SER A 213 9.08 -1.29 15.83
C SER A 213 8.01 -0.24 16.06
N ASN A 214 8.39 1.00 16.28
CA ASN A 214 7.42 2.10 16.22
C ASN A 214 6.97 2.33 14.78
N PRO A 215 5.72 2.84 14.58
CA PRO A 215 5.26 3.25 13.26
C PRO A 215 6.22 4.28 12.62
N GLY A 216 6.61 4.05 11.38
CA GLY A 216 7.58 4.88 10.66
C GLY A 216 9.04 4.38 10.77
N GLU A 217 9.47 3.95 11.96
CA GLU A 217 10.84 3.43 12.20
C GLU A 217 11.02 2.00 11.68
N GLY A 218 9.94 1.25 11.57
CA GLY A 218 9.96 -0.17 11.25
C GLY A 218 10.53 -0.52 9.88
N LEU A 219 10.60 0.44 8.97
CA LEU A 219 11.21 0.21 7.66
C LEU A 219 12.72 -0.05 7.78
N VAL A 220 13.42 0.67 8.64
CA VAL A 220 14.86 0.48 8.87
C VAL A 220 15.15 -0.94 9.35
N ASP A 221 14.42 -1.40 10.35
CA ASP A 221 14.54 -2.76 10.88
C ASP A 221 14.13 -3.82 9.83
N ALA A 222 13.09 -3.55 9.04
CA ALA A 222 12.70 -4.43 7.95
C ALA A 222 13.82 -4.58 6.91
N PHE A 223 14.51 -3.50 6.55
CA PHE A 223 15.65 -3.56 5.63
C PHE A 223 16.85 -4.26 6.23
N GLN A 224 17.16 -4.09 7.53
CA GLN A 224 18.20 -4.87 8.18
C GLN A 224 17.92 -6.37 8.08
N LEU A 225 16.66 -6.79 8.30
CA LEU A 225 16.23 -8.17 8.12
C LEU A 225 16.39 -8.63 6.66
N VAL A 226 16.00 -7.79 5.69
CA VAL A 226 16.15 -8.08 4.25
C VAL A 226 17.61 -8.34 3.91
N PHE A 227 18.52 -7.46 4.32
CA PHE A 227 19.94 -7.61 4.04
C PHE A 227 20.53 -8.86 4.69
N GLN A 228 20.22 -9.12 5.96
CA GLN A 228 20.76 -10.24 6.69
C GLN A 228 20.23 -11.61 6.23
N LYS A 229 18.90 -11.71 6.01
CA LYS A 229 18.25 -13.01 5.77
C LYS A 229 17.92 -13.29 4.31
N ILE A 230 17.56 -12.27 3.54
CA ILE A 230 17.05 -12.48 2.18
C ILE A 230 18.16 -12.29 1.15
N LEU A 231 18.81 -11.13 1.14
CA LEU A 231 19.81 -10.81 0.12
C LEU A 231 21.10 -11.62 0.32
N ARG A 232 21.59 -11.77 1.53
CA ARG A 232 22.78 -12.60 1.83
C ARG A 232 22.55 -14.06 1.44
N THR A 233 21.41 -14.65 1.82
CA THR A 233 21.09 -16.04 1.48
C THR A 233 20.96 -16.25 -0.02
N ASN A 234 20.43 -15.27 -0.76
CA ASN A 234 20.36 -15.34 -2.21
C ASN A 234 21.75 -15.29 -2.85
N LEU A 235 22.64 -14.40 -2.37
CA LEU A 235 24.01 -14.29 -2.85
C LEU A 235 24.82 -15.57 -2.60
N GLU A 236 24.73 -16.15 -1.39
CA GLU A 236 25.39 -17.42 -1.04
C GLU A 236 24.93 -18.60 -1.91
N LYS A 237 23.66 -18.62 -2.32
CA LYS A 237 23.12 -19.64 -3.25
C LYS A 237 23.61 -19.45 -4.68
N GLU A 238 23.92 -18.24 -5.10
CA GLU A 238 24.45 -17.97 -6.44
C GLU A 238 25.96 -18.25 -6.54
N LEU A 239 26.71 -17.97 -5.48
CA LEU A 239 28.14 -18.26 -5.39
C LEU A 239 28.47 -19.78 -5.32
N LYS A 240 27.47 -20.61 -4.99
CA LYS A 240 27.60 -22.09 -4.94
C LYS A 240 27.20 -22.78 -6.24
N LYS A 241 26.84 -22.05 -7.27
CA LYS A 241 26.53 -22.55 -8.63
C LYS A 241 27.73 -22.36 -9.57
#